data_9324872c60126b41a256066b7fe0b494
#
_entry.id   9324872c60126b41a256066b7fe0b494
#
_cell.length_a   1.000
_cell.length_b   1.000
_cell.length_c   1.000
_cell.angle_alpha   90.00
_cell.angle_beta   90.00
_cell.angle_gamma   90.00
#
_symmetry.space_group_name_H-M   'P 1'
#
loop_
_entity.id
_entity.type
_entity.pdbx_description
1 polymer ?
#
loop_
_entity_poly.entity_id
_entity_poly.type
_entity_poly.pdbx_seq_one_letter_code
_entity_poly.pdbx_strand_id
1 'polypeptide(L)'
;MAEFIFKDLVRSRGLEDHFYIESAAVSTEEIGNSIYPPAKRCLNAHGIPFDKSKTARQITRADYDRFDLIICMDRMNLRWLKYIIPDDPQDKVHLMMSYAGIDRDVADPWYTGDFETTYNDINTACESLLHKLIS
;
A
#
# COMPACT_ATOMS: atom_id res chain seq x y z
N MET A 1 2.25 4.27 4.15
CA MET A 1 3.64 3.74 4.14
C MET A 1 3.94 2.91 2.90
N ALA A 2 3.07 2.00 2.51
CA ALA A 2 3.32 1.10 1.39
C ALA A 2 3.63 1.83 0.07
N GLU A 3 2.89 2.89 -0.24
CA GLU A 3 3.14 3.69 -1.44
C GLU A 3 4.60 4.13 -1.52
N PHE A 4 5.11 4.73 -0.45
CA PHE A 4 6.46 5.31 -0.45
C PHE A 4 7.55 4.25 -0.37
N ILE A 5 7.30 3.16 0.35
CA ILE A 5 8.23 2.03 0.41
C ILE A 5 8.40 1.42 -0.99
N PHE A 6 7.28 1.18 -1.70
CA PHE A 6 7.36 0.61 -3.04
C PHE A 6 7.96 1.59 -4.05
N LYS A 7 7.61 2.88 -3.96
CA LYS A 7 8.23 3.90 -4.81
C LYS A 7 9.76 3.95 -4.64
N ASP A 8 10.22 3.89 -3.40
CA ASP A 8 11.66 3.89 -3.11
C ASP A 8 12.34 2.65 -3.67
N LEU A 9 11.71 1.50 -3.52
CA LEU A 9 12.24 0.24 -4.03
C LEU A 9 12.39 0.26 -5.56
N VAL A 10 11.35 0.68 -6.30
CA VAL A 10 11.42 0.71 -7.76
C VAL A 10 12.43 1.74 -8.25
N ARG A 11 12.57 2.87 -7.55
CA ARG A 11 13.57 3.88 -7.87
C ARG A 11 14.98 3.35 -7.67
N SER A 12 15.22 2.62 -6.59
CA SER A 12 16.53 2.03 -6.31
C SER A 12 16.97 1.01 -7.36
N ARG A 13 16.00 0.43 -8.09
CA ARG A 13 16.23 -0.52 -9.18
C ARG A 13 16.22 0.13 -10.57
N GLY A 14 16.07 1.46 -10.65
CA GLY A 14 16.01 2.18 -11.92
C GLY A 14 14.74 1.92 -12.71
N LEU A 15 13.65 1.53 -12.04
CA LEU A 15 12.39 1.13 -12.67
C LEU A 15 11.26 2.14 -12.46
N GLU A 16 11.54 3.32 -11.93
CA GLU A 16 10.50 4.28 -11.55
C GLU A 16 9.60 4.71 -12.71
N ASP A 17 10.12 4.74 -13.95
CA ASP A 17 9.34 5.12 -15.13
C ASP A 17 8.40 4.01 -15.60
N HIS A 18 8.52 2.81 -15.06
CA HIS A 18 7.68 1.67 -15.42
C HIS A 18 6.50 1.46 -14.48
N PHE A 19 6.40 2.26 -13.41
CA PHE A 19 5.38 2.09 -12.38
C PHE A 19 4.70 3.42 -12.05
N TYR A 20 3.38 3.36 -11.93
CA TYR A 20 2.57 4.45 -11.38
C TYR A 20 1.94 3.95 -10.08
N ILE A 21 2.32 4.55 -8.96
CA ILE A 21 1.99 4.05 -7.62
C ILE A 21 1.26 5.12 -6.83
N GLU A 22 0.08 4.77 -6.31
CA GLU A 22 -0.71 5.63 -5.44
C GLU A 22 -1.29 4.83 -4.28
N SER A 23 -1.67 5.53 -3.22
CA SER A 23 -2.45 4.94 -2.14
C SER A 23 -3.81 5.63 -2.03
N ALA A 24 -4.79 4.88 -1.53
CA ALA A 24 -6.14 5.37 -1.30
C ALA A 24 -6.74 4.62 -0.11
N ALA A 25 -7.79 5.18 0.48
CA ALA A 25 -8.49 4.58 1.60
C ALA A 25 -9.83 4.01 1.15
N VAL A 26 -10.34 3.04 1.90
CA VAL A 26 -11.69 2.48 1.67
C VAL A 26 -12.77 3.27 2.42
N SER A 27 -12.39 4.12 3.38
CA SER A 27 -13.33 4.94 4.15
C SER A 27 -13.11 6.42 3.88
N THR A 28 -14.03 7.25 4.39
CA THR A 28 -13.95 8.71 4.26
C THR A 28 -13.38 9.39 5.51
N GLU A 29 -13.07 8.62 6.55
CA GLU A 29 -12.70 9.17 7.87
C GLU A 29 -11.44 10.02 7.83
N GLU A 30 -10.48 9.69 6.98
CA GLU A 30 -9.18 10.34 6.92
C GLU A 30 -9.01 11.24 5.69
N ILE A 31 -10.08 11.49 4.91
CA ILE A 31 -9.98 12.31 3.70
C ILE A 31 -9.40 13.69 4.03
N GLY A 32 -8.35 14.07 3.30
CA GLY A 32 -7.66 15.35 3.48
C GLY A 32 -6.59 15.33 4.56
N ASN A 33 -6.51 14.30 5.39
CA ASN A 33 -5.48 14.20 6.42
C ASN A 33 -4.12 13.85 5.82
N SER A 34 -3.08 14.45 6.38
CA SER A 34 -1.71 14.15 5.98
C SER A 34 -1.26 12.80 6.56
N ILE A 35 -0.08 12.36 6.15
CA ILE A 35 0.53 11.13 6.64
C ILE A 35 0.64 11.19 8.17
N TYR A 36 0.25 10.09 8.83
CA TYR A 36 0.28 10.00 10.30
C TYR A 36 1.71 10.20 10.81
N PRO A 37 1.93 11.10 11.81
CA PRO A 37 3.29 11.45 12.24
C PRO A 37 4.20 10.29 12.61
N PRO A 38 3.76 9.24 13.35
CA PRO A 38 4.60 8.08 13.60
C PRO A 38 5.02 7.34 12.34
N ALA A 39 4.17 7.30 11.31
CA ALA A 39 4.52 6.72 10.01
C ALA A 39 5.61 7.54 9.33
N LYS A 40 5.53 8.88 9.39
CA LYS A 40 6.58 9.76 8.86
C LYS A 40 7.91 9.48 9.54
N ARG A 41 7.91 9.34 10.86
CA ARG A 41 9.13 9.04 11.63
C ARG A 41 9.75 7.71 11.21
N CYS A 42 8.91 6.69 11.00
CA CYS A 42 9.38 5.39 10.55
C CYS A 42 10.01 5.47 9.17
N LEU A 43 9.37 6.14 8.23
CA LEU A 43 9.91 6.35 6.88
C LEU A 43 11.24 7.10 6.93
N ASN A 44 11.33 8.16 7.71
CA ASN A 44 12.57 8.93 7.89
C ASN A 44 13.69 8.07 8.48
N ALA A 45 13.37 7.23 9.46
CA ALA A 45 14.36 6.35 10.08
C ALA A 45 14.96 5.36 9.09
N HIS A 46 14.21 4.97 8.07
CA HIS A 46 14.67 4.07 7.02
C HIS A 46 15.17 4.80 5.76
N GLY A 47 15.25 6.13 5.81
CA GLY A 47 15.74 6.92 4.69
C GLY A 47 14.84 6.90 3.47
N ILE A 48 13.53 6.68 3.68
CA ILE A 48 12.56 6.59 2.59
C ILE A 48 11.92 7.96 2.33
N PRO A 49 12.12 8.55 1.13
CA PRO A 49 11.48 9.83 0.80
C PRO A 49 9.96 9.68 0.72
N PHE A 50 9.24 10.72 1.12
CA PHE A 50 7.79 10.76 0.95
C PHE A 50 7.35 12.18 0.64
N ASP A 51 6.20 12.29 -0.05
CA ASP A 51 5.60 13.57 -0.39
C ASP A 51 4.88 14.13 0.83
N LYS A 52 5.39 15.23 1.38
CA LYS A 52 4.82 15.87 2.57
C LYS A 52 3.45 16.48 2.32
N SER A 53 3.10 16.72 1.05
CA SER A 53 1.79 17.25 0.66
C SER A 53 0.74 16.16 0.47
N LYS A 54 1.13 14.88 0.55
CA LYS A 54 0.21 13.75 0.38
C LYS A 54 -0.87 13.78 1.45
N THR A 55 -2.14 13.74 0.99
CA THR A 55 -3.31 13.61 1.86
C THR A 55 -4.11 12.38 1.46
N ALA A 56 -4.89 11.87 2.42
CA ALA A 56 -5.72 10.70 2.17
C ALA A 56 -6.85 11.02 1.20
N ARG A 57 -7.12 10.09 0.27
CA ARG A 57 -8.30 10.12 -0.59
C ARG A 57 -9.00 8.78 -0.53
N GLN A 58 -10.28 8.75 -0.86
CA GLN A 58 -11.01 7.50 -0.94
C GLN A 58 -10.84 6.89 -2.33
N ILE A 59 -10.70 5.56 -2.40
CA ILE A 59 -10.68 4.82 -3.65
C ILE A 59 -12.04 4.93 -4.35
N THR A 60 -12.05 4.92 -5.68
CA THR A 60 -13.26 5.01 -6.50
C THR A 60 -13.35 3.85 -7.47
N ARG A 61 -14.52 3.65 -8.07
CA ARG A 61 -14.69 2.62 -9.11
C ARG A 61 -13.81 2.89 -10.33
N ALA A 62 -13.55 4.15 -10.64
CA ALA A 62 -12.66 4.53 -11.74
C ALA A 62 -11.22 4.05 -11.50
N ASP A 63 -10.79 3.93 -10.25
CA ASP A 63 -9.46 3.41 -9.92
C ASP A 63 -9.29 1.96 -10.38
N TYR A 64 -10.35 1.17 -10.36
CA TYR A 64 -10.29 -0.21 -10.84
C TYR A 64 -9.86 -0.28 -12.31
N ASP A 65 -10.34 0.63 -13.14
CA ASP A 65 -9.99 0.65 -14.56
C ASP A 65 -8.61 1.25 -14.82
N ARG A 66 -8.19 2.21 -13.95
CA ARG A 66 -6.91 2.93 -14.11
C ARG A 66 -5.70 2.11 -13.69
N PHE A 67 -5.83 1.29 -12.66
CA PHE A 67 -4.70 0.58 -12.07
C PHE A 67 -4.73 -0.90 -12.45
N ASP A 68 -3.57 -1.47 -12.65
CA ASP A 68 -3.42 -2.90 -12.97
C ASP A 68 -3.59 -3.77 -11.73
N LEU A 69 -3.23 -3.24 -10.55
CA LEU A 69 -3.32 -3.94 -9.27
C LEU A 69 -3.89 -3.03 -8.20
N ILE A 70 -4.74 -3.58 -7.36
CA ILE A 70 -5.25 -2.93 -6.14
C ILE A 70 -4.87 -3.82 -4.98
N ILE A 71 -4.00 -3.31 -4.10
CA ILE A 71 -3.42 -4.12 -3.04
C ILE A 71 -3.92 -3.63 -1.69
N CYS A 72 -4.56 -4.52 -0.94
CA CYS A 72 -5.10 -4.25 0.38
C CYS A 72 -4.15 -4.74 1.46
N MET A 73 -4.06 -3.99 2.55
CA MET A 73 -3.17 -4.33 3.66
C MET A 73 -3.77 -5.42 4.55
N ASP A 74 -5.09 -5.48 4.65
CA ASP A 74 -5.78 -6.43 5.53
C ASP A 74 -7.13 -6.86 4.96
N ARG A 75 -7.73 -7.85 5.60
CA ARG A 75 -9.03 -8.41 5.18
C ARG A 75 -10.17 -7.44 5.41
N MET A 76 -10.04 -6.51 6.35
CA MET A 76 -11.04 -5.47 6.57
C MET A 76 -11.07 -4.52 5.38
N ASN A 77 -9.91 -4.15 4.82
CA ASN A 77 -9.84 -3.37 3.58
C ASN A 77 -10.59 -4.07 2.45
N LEU A 78 -10.39 -5.39 2.29
CA LEU A 78 -11.10 -6.17 1.26
C LEU A 78 -12.61 -6.10 1.44
N ARG A 79 -13.08 -6.24 2.68
CA ARG A 79 -14.51 -6.21 3.00
C ARG A 79 -15.13 -4.86 2.65
N TRP A 80 -14.52 -3.76 3.09
CA TRP A 80 -15.01 -2.42 2.82
C TRP A 80 -14.89 -2.04 1.34
N LEU A 81 -13.85 -2.52 0.67
CA LEU A 81 -13.66 -2.27 -0.75
C LEU A 81 -14.84 -2.75 -1.59
N LYS A 82 -15.49 -3.85 -1.19
CA LYS A 82 -16.63 -4.42 -1.92
C LYS A 82 -17.84 -3.50 -1.98
N TYR A 83 -17.95 -2.52 -1.08
CA TYR A 83 -19.02 -1.52 -1.14
C TYR A 83 -18.77 -0.50 -2.25
N ILE A 84 -17.53 -0.33 -2.68
CA ILE A 84 -17.16 0.63 -3.71
C ILE A 84 -16.91 -0.09 -5.04
N ILE A 85 -16.19 -1.21 -4.99
CA ILE A 85 -15.83 -2.05 -6.14
C ILE A 85 -16.34 -3.46 -5.83
N PRO A 86 -17.63 -3.76 -6.14
CA PRO A 86 -18.23 -5.04 -5.70
C PRO A 86 -17.69 -6.27 -6.43
N ASP A 87 -17.18 -6.10 -7.65
CA ASP A 87 -16.70 -7.21 -8.48
C ASP A 87 -15.25 -7.00 -8.89
N ASP A 88 -14.52 -8.10 -9.05
CA ASP A 88 -13.13 -8.10 -9.50
C ASP A 88 -12.95 -9.05 -10.69
N PRO A 89 -13.57 -8.75 -11.86
CA PRO A 89 -13.54 -9.66 -13.00
C PRO A 89 -12.15 -9.83 -13.60
N GLN A 90 -11.23 -8.91 -13.37
CA GLN A 90 -9.88 -8.97 -13.92
C GLN A 90 -8.84 -9.44 -12.91
N ASP A 91 -9.29 -9.90 -11.73
CA ASP A 91 -8.42 -10.40 -10.67
C ASP A 91 -7.31 -9.41 -10.29
N LYS A 92 -7.69 -8.15 -10.07
CA LYS A 92 -6.75 -7.07 -9.73
C LYS A 92 -6.54 -6.89 -8.23
N VAL A 93 -7.47 -7.37 -7.39
CA VAL A 93 -7.50 -7.11 -5.96
C VAL A 93 -6.79 -8.23 -5.19
N HIS A 94 -5.76 -7.88 -4.44
CA HIS A 94 -4.93 -8.84 -3.70
C HIS A 94 -4.54 -8.30 -2.34
N LEU A 95 -4.23 -9.20 -1.40
CA LEU A 95 -3.66 -8.84 -0.11
C LEU A 95 -2.15 -8.67 -0.23
N MET A 96 -1.59 -7.65 0.43
CA MET A 96 -0.15 -7.36 0.40
C MET A 96 0.67 -8.58 0.81
N MET A 97 0.33 -9.20 1.95
CA MET A 97 1.12 -10.31 2.48
C MET A 97 1.05 -11.57 1.63
N SER A 98 0.06 -11.70 0.75
CA SER A 98 -0.02 -12.84 -0.17
C SER A 98 1.17 -12.89 -1.12
N TYR A 99 1.77 -11.75 -1.45
CA TYR A 99 2.97 -11.71 -2.31
C TYR A 99 4.19 -12.29 -1.61
N ALA A 100 4.22 -12.24 -0.29
CA ALA A 100 5.27 -12.87 0.51
C ALA A 100 4.98 -14.33 0.83
N GLY A 101 3.84 -14.87 0.35
CA GLY A 101 3.41 -16.24 0.65
C GLY A 101 2.92 -16.41 2.08
N ILE A 102 2.49 -15.32 2.72
CA ILE A 102 2.06 -15.33 4.12
C ILE A 102 0.56 -15.05 4.18
N ASP A 103 -0.18 -15.94 4.86
CA ASP A 103 -1.63 -15.81 5.01
C ASP A 103 -2.00 -15.09 6.30
N ARG A 104 -1.73 -13.79 6.33
CA ARG A 104 -2.16 -12.89 7.40
C ARG A 104 -2.16 -11.46 6.90
N ASP A 105 -2.77 -10.56 7.68
CA ASP A 105 -2.77 -9.13 7.40
C ASP A 105 -1.39 -8.52 7.67
N VAL A 106 -1.12 -7.36 7.06
CA VAL A 106 0.00 -6.51 7.49
C VAL A 106 -0.25 -6.09 8.92
N ALA A 107 0.78 -6.11 9.76
CA ALA A 107 0.67 -5.71 11.16
C ALA A 107 0.15 -4.27 11.25
N ASP A 108 -0.91 -4.06 12.08
CA ASP A 108 -1.54 -2.75 12.23
C ASP A 108 -0.91 -2.00 13.40
N PRO A 109 -0.18 -0.91 13.14
CA PRO A 109 0.53 -0.19 14.19
C PRO A 109 -0.39 0.57 15.14
N TRP A 110 -1.67 0.78 14.78
CA TRP A 110 -2.66 1.36 15.70
C TRP A 110 -2.85 0.51 16.95
N TYR A 111 -2.79 -0.83 16.78
CA TYR A 111 -2.98 -1.77 17.89
C TYR A 111 -1.67 -2.12 18.58
N THR A 112 -0.57 -2.23 17.84
CA THR A 112 0.72 -2.67 18.37
C THR A 112 1.61 -1.51 18.81
N GLY A 113 1.43 -0.32 18.21
CA GLY A 113 2.36 0.79 18.36
C GLY A 113 3.71 0.56 17.69
N ASP A 114 3.86 -0.56 16.98
CA ASP A 114 5.13 -1.00 16.40
C ASP A 114 5.15 -0.78 14.89
N PHE A 115 5.59 0.40 14.47
CA PHE A 115 5.74 0.75 13.07
C PHE A 115 6.86 -0.01 12.37
N GLU A 116 7.86 -0.49 13.12
CA GLU A 116 8.95 -1.28 12.54
C GLU A 116 8.45 -2.63 12.04
N THR A 117 7.60 -3.31 12.77
CA THR A 117 6.99 -4.56 12.33
C THR A 117 6.15 -4.34 11.07
N THR A 118 5.36 -3.26 11.05
CA THR A 118 4.59 -2.88 9.86
C THR A 118 5.50 -2.60 8.66
N TYR A 119 6.57 -1.86 8.88
CA TYR A 119 7.55 -1.58 7.84
C TYR A 119 8.17 -2.88 7.28
N ASN A 120 8.60 -3.77 8.16
CA ASN A 120 9.21 -5.03 7.74
C ASN A 120 8.24 -5.89 6.93
N ASP A 121 6.98 -5.97 7.35
CA ASP A 121 5.94 -6.69 6.60
C ASP A 121 5.79 -6.12 5.19
N ILE A 122 5.61 -4.80 5.09
CA ILE A 122 5.40 -4.12 3.81
C ILE A 122 6.63 -4.25 2.92
N ASN A 123 7.82 -4.05 3.48
CA ASN A 123 9.06 -4.12 2.70
C ASN A 123 9.28 -5.52 2.12
N THR A 124 9.08 -6.56 2.93
CA THR A 124 9.19 -7.95 2.49
C THR A 124 8.22 -8.25 1.36
N ALA A 125 6.96 -7.86 1.53
CA ALA A 125 5.93 -8.08 0.51
C ALA A 125 6.19 -7.27 -0.76
N CYS A 126 6.66 -6.04 -0.63
CA CYS A 126 7.00 -5.19 -1.78
C CYS A 126 8.15 -5.78 -2.61
N GLU A 127 9.16 -6.33 -1.96
CA GLU A 127 10.27 -6.97 -2.68
C GLU A 127 9.79 -8.19 -3.47
N SER A 128 8.94 -9.01 -2.85
CA SER A 128 8.35 -10.18 -3.51
C SER A 128 7.45 -9.77 -4.66
N LEU A 129 6.64 -8.72 -4.46
CA LEU A 129 5.77 -8.18 -5.50
C LEU A 129 6.57 -7.68 -6.70
N LEU A 130 7.61 -6.88 -6.45
CA LEU A 130 8.45 -6.36 -7.54
C LEU A 130 9.11 -7.49 -8.31
N HIS A 131 9.66 -8.48 -7.60
CA HIS A 131 10.26 -9.64 -8.24
C HIS A 131 9.28 -10.35 -9.17
N LYS A 132 8.04 -10.53 -8.72
CA LYS A 132 6.99 -11.15 -9.52
C LYS A 132 6.64 -10.32 -10.77
N LEU A 133 6.57 -9.00 -10.63
CA LEU A 133 6.18 -8.11 -11.74
C LEU A 133 7.23 -7.97 -12.83
N ILE A 134 8.50 -8.11 -12.49
CA ILE A 134 9.60 -7.97 -13.45
C ILE A 134 10.16 -9.32 -13.95
N SER A 135 9.62 -10.42 -13.47
CA SER A 135 10.06 -11.77 -13.89
C SER A 135 9.50 -12.16 -15.23
#